data_fbcbc257111f805101865f3caffac669
#
_entry.id   fbcbc257111f805101865f3caffac669
#
_cell.length_a   1.000
_cell.length_b   1.000
_cell.length_c   1.000
_cell.angle_alpha   90.00
_cell.angle_beta   90.00
_cell.angle_gamma   90.00
#
_symmetry.space_group_name_H-M   'P 1'
#
loop_
_entity.id
_entity.type
_entity.pdbx_description
1 polymer ?
#
loop_
_entity_poly.entity_id
_entity_poly.type
_entity_poly.pdbx_seq_one_letter_code
_entity_poly.pdbx_strand_id
1 'polypeptide(L)'
;MTLLVVLLSVLLAVAVIVCVLLAVRLAQLRRVGTPILLRTIPAEVDHGWRHGTVHYSDDSLRYYRLASLRPGPNVTFARQGIEIAGRRRPEGTEMEILDGMVILQVQTTGKTHTIGKGSDGAGSDGKVKDGYELAMGPGAVTAFQSWLESRQSARSQRRKSA
;
A
#
# COMPACT_ATOMS: atom_id res chain seq x y z
N MET A 1 50.09 4.75 -4.64
CA MET A 1 49.24 3.91 -5.52
C MET A 1 48.49 2.83 -4.76
N THR A 2 49.10 2.06 -3.86
CA THR A 2 48.45 0.98 -3.06
C THR A 2 47.23 1.46 -2.23
N LEU A 3 47.36 2.59 -1.57
CA LEU A 3 46.28 3.16 -0.74
C LEU A 3 45.04 3.55 -1.55
N LEU A 4 45.22 4.06 -2.74
CA LEU A 4 44.13 4.41 -3.66
C LEU A 4 43.43 3.15 -4.20
N VAL A 5 44.19 2.10 -4.52
CA VAL A 5 43.61 0.80 -4.97
C VAL A 5 42.81 0.14 -3.83
N VAL A 6 43.32 0.17 -2.61
CA VAL A 6 42.61 -0.35 -1.43
C VAL A 6 41.31 0.43 -1.20
N LEU A 7 41.36 1.77 -1.25
CA LEU A 7 40.16 2.61 -1.09
C LEU A 7 39.09 2.30 -2.16
N LEU A 8 39.53 2.17 -3.41
CA LEU A 8 38.63 1.87 -4.54
C LEU A 8 37.99 0.48 -4.40
N SER A 9 38.78 -0.51 -3.97
CA SER A 9 38.24 -1.88 -3.76
C SER A 9 37.24 -1.96 -2.60
N VAL A 10 37.47 -1.23 -1.52
CA VAL A 10 36.51 -1.14 -0.40
C VAL A 10 35.23 -0.43 -0.86
N LEU A 11 35.33 0.66 -1.60
CA LEU A 11 34.17 1.39 -2.13
C LEU A 11 33.34 0.49 -3.06
N LEU A 12 34.00 -0.25 -3.94
CA LEU A 12 33.35 -1.20 -4.84
C LEU A 12 32.64 -2.31 -4.06
N ALA A 13 33.29 -2.88 -3.04
CA ALA A 13 32.68 -3.91 -2.21
C ALA A 13 31.43 -3.41 -1.48
N VAL A 14 31.48 -2.20 -0.92
CA VAL A 14 30.32 -1.57 -0.27
C VAL A 14 29.20 -1.34 -1.27
N ALA A 15 29.50 -0.83 -2.47
CA ALA A 15 28.50 -0.62 -3.51
C ALA A 15 27.80 -1.92 -3.92
N VAL A 16 28.56 -3.00 -4.11
CA VAL A 16 28.01 -4.33 -4.44
C VAL A 16 27.11 -4.85 -3.32
N ILE A 17 27.52 -4.73 -2.06
CA ILE A 17 26.71 -5.15 -0.90
C ILE A 17 25.39 -4.38 -0.87
N VAL A 18 25.42 -3.07 -1.04
CA VAL A 18 24.21 -2.22 -1.08
C VAL A 18 23.29 -2.62 -2.23
N CYS A 19 23.83 -2.85 -3.43
CA CYS A 19 23.06 -3.31 -4.58
C CYS A 19 22.38 -4.66 -4.34
N VAL A 20 23.10 -5.61 -3.75
CA VAL A 20 22.56 -6.94 -3.43
C VAL A 20 21.44 -6.82 -2.38
N LEU A 21 21.64 -6.06 -1.31
CA LEU A 21 20.62 -5.83 -0.29
C LEU A 21 19.36 -5.17 -0.86
N LEU A 22 19.52 -4.18 -1.73
CA LEU A 22 18.41 -3.55 -2.44
C LEU A 22 17.68 -4.53 -3.36
N ALA A 23 18.41 -5.34 -4.11
CA ALA A 23 17.84 -6.33 -5.02
C ALA A 23 17.06 -7.41 -4.27
N VAL A 24 17.62 -7.96 -3.20
CA VAL A 24 16.94 -8.96 -2.34
C VAL A 24 15.66 -8.37 -1.74
N ARG A 25 15.73 -7.15 -1.26
CA ARG A 25 14.58 -6.45 -0.68
C ARG A 25 13.46 -6.21 -1.70
N LEU A 26 13.82 -5.71 -2.89
CA LEU A 26 12.86 -5.54 -4.00
C LEU A 26 12.23 -6.87 -4.41
N ALA A 27 13.02 -7.94 -4.47
CA ALA A 27 12.52 -9.28 -4.78
C ALA A 27 11.54 -9.79 -3.71
N GLN A 28 11.83 -9.58 -2.43
CA GLN A 28 10.93 -9.96 -1.34
C GLN A 28 9.60 -9.19 -1.39
N LEU A 29 9.63 -7.88 -1.63
CA LEU A 29 8.42 -7.06 -1.78
C LEU A 29 7.57 -7.49 -2.98
N ARG A 30 8.19 -7.89 -4.08
CA ARG A 30 7.48 -8.31 -5.29
C ARG A 30 6.90 -9.72 -5.19
N ARG A 31 7.52 -10.63 -4.44
CA ARG A 31 7.11 -12.05 -4.39
C ARG A 31 5.90 -12.32 -3.51
N VAL A 32 5.59 -11.47 -2.55
CA VAL A 32 4.58 -11.76 -1.50
C VAL A 32 3.39 -10.81 -1.53
N GLY A 33 3.44 -9.71 -2.31
CA GLY A 33 2.40 -8.67 -2.32
C GLY A 33 1.57 -8.64 -3.60
N THR A 34 0.30 -8.26 -3.47
CA THR A 34 -0.56 -7.94 -4.61
C THR A 34 -0.23 -6.54 -5.14
N PRO A 35 0.13 -6.38 -6.44
CA PRO A 35 0.44 -5.07 -6.99
C PRO A 35 -0.82 -4.21 -7.09
N ILE A 36 -0.73 -2.97 -6.60
CA ILE A 36 -1.79 -1.97 -6.68
C ILE A 36 -1.21 -0.57 -6.89
N LEU A 37 -2.07 0.34 -7.35
CA LEU A 37 -1.81 1.78 -7.24
C LEU A 37 -2.73 2.36 -6.18
N LEU A 38 -2.18 3.24 -5.37
CA LEU A 38 -2.90 3.91 -4.29
C LEU A 38 -2.80 5.41 -4.48
N ARG A 39 -3.93 6.13 -4.30
CA ARG A 39 -3.94 7.58 -4.11
C ARG A 39 -4.83 8.00 -2.95
N THR A 40 -4.51 9.13 -2.35
CA THR A 40 -5.32 9.74 -1.28
C THR A 40 -6.30 10.74 -1.88
N ILE A 41 -7.55 10.76 -1.42
CA ILE A 41 -8.56 11.71 -1.86
C ILE A 41 -8.68 12.84 -0.81
N PRO A 42 -8.88 14.12 -1.21
CA PRO A 42 -9.11 14.59 -2.58
C PRO A 42 -7.81 14.69 -3.38
N ALA A 43 -7.88 14.31 -4.66
CA ALA A 43 -6.79 14.44 -5.62
C ALA A 43 -7.36 14.90 -6.97
N GLU A 44 -6.55 15.64 -7.70
CA GLU A 44 -6.87 15.98 -9.11
C GLU A 44 -6.87 14.69 -9.95
N VAL A 45 -7.63 14.73 -11.07
CA VAL A 45 -7.64 13.65 -12.06
C VAL A 45 -6.19 13.41 -12.47
N ASP A 46 -5.71 12.26 -12.71
CA ASP A 46 -4.37 11.88 -13.16
C ASP A 46 -3.21 12.03 -12.16
N HIS A 47 -3.37 12.76 -11.05
CA HIS A 47 -2.29 13.00 -10.10
C HIS A 47 -2.44 12.14 -8.82
N GLY A 48 -1.28 11.89 -8.20
CA GLY A 48 -1.25 11.25 -6.88
C GLY A 48 -1.19 9.73 -6.87
N TRP A 49 -1.30 9.05 -8.01
CA TRP A 49 -1.16 7.60 -8.09
C TRP A 49 0.25 7.14 -7.71
N ARG A 50 0.34 6.20 -6.79
CA ARG A 50 1.60 5.65 -6.29
C ARG A 50 1.62 4.14 -6.45
N HIS A 51 2.57 3.64 -7.23
CA HIS A 51 2.79 2.21 -7.39
C HIS A 51 3.26 1.57 -6.09
N GLY A 52 2.69 0.45 -5.75
CA GLY A 52 3.04 -0.29 -4.55
C GLY A 52 2.51 -1.72 -4.56
N THR A 53 2.70 -2.37 -3.43
CA THR A 53 2.17 -3.71 -3.17
C THR A 53 1.41 -3.70 -1.85
N VAL A 54 0.35 -4.49 -1.77
CA VAL A 54 -0.37 -4.72 -0.52
C VAL A 54 -0.15 -6.12 -0.01
N HIS A 55 -0.01 -6.23 1.30
CA HIS A 55 0.05 -7.48 2.03
C HIS A 55 -1.17 -7.58 2.93
N TYR A 56 -1.89 -8.67 2.81
CA TYR A 56 -3.04 -8.98 3.64
C TYR A 56 -2.58 -9.67 4.92
N SER A 57 -3.05 -9.18 6.05
CA SER A 57 -2.92 -9.82 7.36
C SER A 57 -4.32 -10.10 7.92
N ASP A 58 -4.43 -10.81 9.04
CA ASP A 58 -5.73 -11.14 9.64
C ASP A 58 -6.55 -9.91 10.01
N ASP A 59 -5.90 -8.84 10.44
CA ASP A 59 -6.50 -7.63 10.98
C ASP A 59 -6.19 -6.35 10.21
N SER A 60 -5.27 -6.41 9.24
CA SER A 60 -4.77 -5.21 8.56
C SER A 60 -4.36 -5.44 7.11
N LEU A 61 -4.48 -4.39 6.31
CA LEU A 61 -3.93 -4.28 4.97
C LEU A 61 -2.71 -3.35 5.03
N ARG A 62 -1.55 -3.85 4.65
CA ARG A 62 -0.29 -3.09 4.68
C ARG A 62 0.13 -2.75 3.26
N TYR A 63 0.26 -1.45 2.99
CA TYR A 63 0.70 -0.95 1.70
C TYR A 63 2.18 -0.55 1.74
N TYR A 64 2.94 -1.04 0.78
CA TYR A 64 4.36 -0.74 0.58
C TYR A 64 4.54 -0.04 -0.77
N ARG A 65 4.99 1.20 -0.73
CA ARG A 65 5.27 1.98 -1.94
C ARG A 65 6.58 1.52 -2.57
N LEU A 66 6.60 1.23 -3.88
CA LEU A 66 7.78 0.74 -4.60
C LEU A 66 8.94 1.73 -4.58
N ALA A 67 8.65 3.03 -4.69
CA ALA A 67 9.67 4.08 -4.66
C ALA A 67 10.15 4.44 -3.24
N SER A 68 9.70 3.75 -2.19
CA SER A 68 10.11 4.03 -0.81
C SER A 68 11.28 3.15 -0.42
N LEU A 69 12.36 3.76 0.05
CA LEU A 69 13.52 3.05 0.62
C LEU A 69 13.32 2.69 2.10
N ARG A 70 12.19 3.07 2.72
CA ARG A 70 11.93 2.82 4.14
C ARG A 70 11.67 1.34 4.42
N PRO A 71 12.21 0.80 5.51
CA PRO A 71 11.88 -0.53 5.99
C PRO A 71 10.51 -0.49 6.70
N GLY A 72 9.45 -0.94 6.04
CA GLY A 72 8.13 -1.01 6.66
C GLY A 72 7.02 -0.50 5.74
N PRO A 73 5.76 -0.70 6.13
CA PRO A 73 4.61 -0.25 5.35
C PRO A 73 4.53 1.28 5.35
N ASN A 74 4.18 1.86 4.22
CA ASN A 74 3.93 3.30 4.10
C ASN A 74 2.56 3.67 4.66
N VAL A 75 1.58 2.79 4.45
CA VAL A 75 0.22 2.96 4.98
C VAL A 75 -0.26 1.61 5.52
N THR A 76 -0.92 1.63 6.66
CA THR A 76 -1.57 0.46 7.25
C THR A 76 -3.03 0.78 7.50
N PHE A 77 -3.92 0.00 6.93
CA PHE A 77 -5.36 0.11 7.10
C PHE A 77 -5.84 -0.98 8.05
N ALA A 78 -6.56 -0.60 9.10
CA ALA A 78 -7.23 -1.59 9.95
C ALA A 78 -8.39 -2.23 9.16
N ARG A 79 -8.42 -3.55 9.04
CA ARG A 79 -9.43 -4.29 8.27
C ARG A 79 -10.88 -3.95 8.67
N GLN A 80 -11.10 -3.71 9.96
CA GLN A 80 -12.44 -3.37 10.49
C GLN A 80 -12.90 -1.96 10.11
N GLY A 81 -11.95 -1.08 9.78
CA GLY A 81 -12.22 0.30 9.43
C GLY A 81 -12.33 0.55 7.92
N ILE A 82 -12.14 -0.48 7.08
CA ILE A 82 -12.21 -0.35 5.63
C ILE A 82 -13.66 -0.49 5.18
N GLU A 83 -14.19 0.54 4.53
CA GLU A 83 -15.49 0.56 3.86
C GLU A 83 -15.29 0.84 2.38
N ILE A 84 -15.84 0.00 1.50
CA ILE A 84 -15.86 0.26 0.06
C ILE A 84 -17.03 1.20 -0.22
N ALA A 85 -16.72 2.46 -0.56
CA ALA A 85 -17.71 3.49 -0.87
C ALA A 85 -18.19 3.42 -2.32
N GLY A 86 -17.35 2.92 -3.22
CA GLY A 86 -17.67 2.84 -4.64
C GLY A 86 -16.67 2.04 -5.45
N ARG A 87 -17.06 1.76 -6.68
CA ARG A 87 -16.24 1.11 -7.71
C ARG A 87 -16.41 1.86 -9.00
N ARG A 88 -15.30 2.19 -9.67
CA ARG A 88 -15.34 2.82 -10.99
C ARG A 88 -14.26 2.24 -11.90
N ARG A 89 -14.35 2.54 -13.17
CA ARG A 89 -13.29 2.29 -14.17
C ARG A 89 -12.44 3.56 -14.32
N PRO A 90 -11.17 3.40 -14.77
CA PRO A 90 -10.37 4.55 -15.19
C PRO A 90 -11.05 5.31 -16.32
N GLU A 91 -10.94 6.63 -16.32
CA GLU A 91 -11.52 7.52 -17.33
C GLU A 91 -10.46 8.53 -17.80
N GLY A 92 -10.58 8.95 -19.08
CA GLY A 92 -9.67 9.93 -19.65
C GLY A 92 -8.22 9.45 -19.68
N THR A 93 -7.33 10.30 -19.24
CA THR A 93 -5.87 10.05 -19.19
C THR A 93 -5.48 9.02 -18.12
N GLU A 94 -6.34 8.74 -17.12
CA GLU A 94 -6.11 7.62 -16.19
C GLU A 94 -6.00 6.27 -16.91
N MET A 95 -6.66 6.10 -18.07
CA MET A 95 -6.62 4.86 -18.84
C MET A 95 -5.20 4.50 -19.33
N GLU A 96 -4.35 5.50 -19.55
CA GLU A 96 -2.95 5.27 -19.96
C GLU A 96 -2.12 4.61 -18.84
N ILE A 97 -2.46 4.91 -17.58
CA ILE A 97 -1.71 4.44 -16.41
C ILE A 97 -2.37 3.20 -15.80
N LEU A 98 -3.71 3.11 -15.88
CA LEU A 98 -4.53 2.12 -15.16
C LEU A 98 -5.26 1.17 -16.11
N ASP A 99 -4.69 0.90 -17.30
CA ASP A 99 -5.32 0.03 -18.28
C ASP A 99 -5.68 -1.34 -17.68
N GLY A 100 -6.91 -1.77 -17.93
CA GLY A 100 -7.44 -3.04 -17.42
C GLY A 100 -7.64 -3.12 -15.90
N MET A 101 -7.43 -2.02 -15.17
CA MET A 101 -7.62 -1.98 -13.72
C MET A 101 -9.03 -1.51 -13.33
N VAL A 102 -9.37 -1.81 -12.09
CA VAL A 102 -10.59 -1.35 -11.43
C VAL A 102 -10.20 -0.47 -10.26
N ILE A 103 -10.86 0.67 -10.14
CA ILE A 103 -10.64 1.62 -9.05
C ILE A 103 -11.70 1.38 -7.98
N LEU A 104 -11.26 1.07 -6.77
CA LEU A 104 -12.10 0.99 -5.57
C LEU A 104 -11.93 2.27 -4.75
N GLN A 105 -13.03 2.94 -4.47
CA GLN A 105 -13.06 4.05 -3.53
C GLN A 105 -13.26 3.49 -2.13
N VAL A 106 -12.29 3.71 -1.28
CA VAL A 106 -12.25 3.18 0.08
C VAL A 106 -12.23 4.31 1.08
N GLN A 107 -13.12 4.24 2.04
CA GLN A 107 -13.12 5.11 3.22
C GLN A 107 -12.58 4.32 4.40
N THR A 108 -11.72 4.96 5.19
CA THR A 108 -11.17 4.32 6.37
C THR A 108 -11.67 5.03 7.62
N THR A 109 -12.27 4.26 8.52
CA THR A 109 -12.70 4.74 9.83
C THR A 109 -11.76 4.16 10.88
N GLY A 110 -10.85 4.97 11.45
CA GLY A 110 -9.90 4.50 12.46
C GLY A 110 -8.49 5.03 12.24
N LYS A 111 -7.56 4.60 13.08
CA LYS A 111 -6.15 5.01 13.01
C LYS A 111 -5.49 4.45 11.75
N THR A 112 -5.46 5.23 10.69
CA THR A 112 -4.60 4.97 9.54
C THR A 112 -3.21 5.47 9.89
N HIS A 113 -2.27 4.56 10.13
CA HIS A 113 -0.88 4.94 10.35
C HIS A 113 -0.23 5.22 8.99
N THR A 114 -0.23 6.48 8.56
CA THR A 114 0.57 6.95 7.42
C THR A 114 1.92 7.41 7.96
N ILE A 115 2.97 6.63 7.75
CA ILE A 115 4.33 7.01 8.11
C ILE A 115 4.87 7.89 6.98
N GLY A 116 4.89 9.21 7.18
CA GLY A 116 5.53 10.12 6.24
C GLY A 116 4.83 11.43 5.89
N LYS A 117 3.65 11.68 6.44
CA LYS A 117 3.10 13.04 6.46
C LYS A 117 3.64 13.71 7.71
N GLY A 118 4.45 14.78 7.53
CA GLY A 118 4.96 15.59 8.63
C GLY A 118 3.85 15.92 9.60
N SER A 119 4.19 15.97 10.86
CA SER A 119 3.31 16.18 12.01
C SER A 119 2.78 17.62 12.11
N ASP A 120 2.28 18.20 11.03
CA ASP A 120 1.65 19.51 11.02
C ASP A 120 0.13 19.37 10.90
N GLY A 121 -0.46 18.82 11.94
CA GLY A 121 -1.90 18.62 12.04
C GLY A 121 -2.24 18.17 13.43
N ALA A 122 -2.26 19.15 14.35
CA ALA A 122 -2.71 19.01 15.72
C ALA A 122 -3.99 18.18 15.83
N GLY A 123 -4.04 17.39 16.89
CA GLY A 123 -5.19 16.64 17.34
C GLY A 123 -6.53 17.29 17.07
N SER A 124 -7.25 16.79 16.11
CA SER A 124 -8.69 16.90 16.11
C SER A 124 -9.21 15.51 16.41
N ASP A 125 -9.83 15.39 17.55
CA ASP A 125 -10.62 14.25 18.03
C ASP A 125 -11.92 14.11 17.20
N GLY A 126 -11.81 14.35 15.92
CA GLY A 126 -12.82 14.20 14.90
C GLY A 126 -12.48 12.97 14.05
N LYS A 127 -13.41 12.08 13.93
CA LYS A 127 -13.45 10.91 13.04
C LYS A 127 -13.27 11.35 11.58
N VAL A 128 -12.05 11.72 11.20
CA VAL A 128 -11.72 12.09 9.81
C VAL A 128 -11.77 10.79 9.01
N LYS A 129 -12.75 10.68 8.15
CA LYS A 129 -12.78 9.62 7.14
C LYS A 129 -11.77 9.97 6.07
N ASP A 130 -10.60 9.38 6.14
CA ASP A 130 -9.62 9.48 5.06
C ASP A 130 -10.12 8.67 3.87
N GLY A 131 -10.25 9.32 2.72
CA GLY A 131 -10.63 8.69 1.46
C GLY A 131 -9.38 8.23 0.71
N TYR A 132 -9.42 7.03 0.18
CA TYR A 132 -8.37 6.47 -0.68
C TYR A 132 -9.01 5.85 -1.93
N GLU A 133 -8.26 5.88 -3.02
CA GLU A 133 -8.57 5.08 -4.19
C GLU A 133 -7.48 4.04 -4.40
N LEU A 134 -7.90 2.80 -4.59
CA LEU A 134 -7.05 1.66 -4.87
C LEU A 134 -7.34 1.16 -6.28
N ALA A 135 -6.38 1.29 -7.18
CA ALA A 135 -6.47 0.71 -8.51
C ALA A 135 -5.76 -0.65 -8.53
N MET A 136 -6.47 -1.69 -8.95
CA MET A 136 -5.97 -3.05 -8.97
C MET A 136 -6.61 -3.88 -10.09
N GLY A 137 -5.94 -4.94 -10.48
CA GLY A 137 -6.48 -5.88 -11.47
C GLY A 137 -7.75 -6.59 -10.97
N PRO A 138 -8.63 -7.07 -11.88
CA PRO A 138 -9.92 -7.68 -11.51
C PRO A 138 -9.80 -8.85 -10.52
N GLY A 139 -8.80 -9.72 -10.69
CA GLY A 139 -8.52 -10.81 -9.75
C GLY A 139 -8.12 -10.34 -8.35
N ALA A 140 -7.35 -9.25 -8.27
CA ALA A 140 -6.97 -8.64 -7.00
C ALA A 140 -8.16 -8.00 -6.30
N VAL A 141 -9.12 -7.43 -7.04
CA VAL A 141 -10.38 -6.91 -6.48
C VAL A 141 -11.16 -8.03 -5.80
N THR A 142 -11.30 -9.18 -6.46
CA THR A 142 -12.00 -10.34 -5.91
C THR A 142 -11.32 -10.85 -4.64
N ALA A 143 -9.98 -10.97 -4.66
CA ALA A 143 -9.20 -11.37 -3.49
C ALA A 143 -9.36 -10.40 -2.32
N PHE A 144 -9.35 -9.09 -2.59
CA PHE A 144 -9.55 -8.05 -1.59
C PHE A 144 -10.94 -8.11 -0.96
N GLN A 145 -11.98 -8.27 -1.76
CA GLN A 145 -13.36 -8.40 -1.27
C GLN A 145 -13.54 -9.67 -0.42
N SER A 146 -13.06 -10.81 -0.92
CA SER A 146 -13.09 -12.07 -0.16
C SER A 146 -12.35 -11.97 1.17
N TRP A 147 -11.20 -11.28 1.19
CA TRP A 147 -10.47 -11.02 2.42
C TRP A 147 -11.28 -10.15 3.38
N LEU A 148 -11.96 -9.10 2.93
CA LEU A 148 -12.82 -8.27 3.78
C LEU A 148 -13.99 -9.08 4.35
N GLU A 149 -14.66 -9.90 3.55
CA GLU A 149 -15.86 -10.66 3.92
C GLU A 149 -15.56 -11.84 4.86
N SER A 150 -14.42 -12.51 4.71
CA SER A 150 -14.09 -13.71 5.47
C SER A 150 -14.13 -13.53 7.00
N ARG A 151 -13.91 -12.30 7.49
CA ARG A 151 -14.00 -12.01 8.93
C ARG A 151 -15.41 -11.61 9.40
N GLN A 152 -16.24 -11.09 8.51
CA GLN A 152 -17.64 -10.81 8.87
C GLN A 152 -18.38 -12.10 9.19
N SER A 153 -18.12 -13.16 8.44
CA SER A 153 -18.68 -14.50 8.67
C SER A 153 -18.27 -15.07 10.03
N ALA A 154 -17.00 -14.98 10.41
CA ALA A 154 -16.51 -15.47 11.70
C ALA A 154 -17.13 -14.74 12.90
N ARG A 155 -17.42 -13.45 12.75
CA ARG A 155 -18.05 -12.63 13.80
C ARG A 155 -19.55 -12.93 13.95
N SER A 156 -20.24 -13.19 12.85
CA SER A 156 -21.65 -13.56 12.86
C SER A 156 -21.87 -14.94 13.48
N GLN A 157 -20.94 -15.87 13.27
CA GLN A 157 -20.98 -17.21 13.88
C GLN A 157 -20.76 -17.17 15.39
N ARG A 158 -19.81 -16.37 15.89
CA ARG A 158 -19.60 -16.20 17.34
C ARG A 158 -20.79 -15.57 18.05
N ARG A 159 -21.55 -14.71 17.38
CA ARG A 159 -22.74 -14.06 17.95
C ARG A 159 -23.95 -14.96 17.98
N LYS A 160 -23.99 -16.02 17.16
CA LYS A 160 -25.06 -17.04 17.17
C LYS A 160 -24.81 -18.17 18.17
N SER A 161 -23.58 -18.33 18.68
CA SER A 161 -23.19 -19.37 19.64
C SER A 161 -23.05 -18.86 21.07
N ALA A 162 -23.42 -17.64 21.36
CA ALA A 162 -23.51 -17.01 22.68
C ALA A 162 -24.96 -16.62 22.99
#